data_33ac66cde38a9c37ce14d3ac4cf93ffe
#
_entry.id   33ac66cde38a9c37ce14d3ac4cf93ffe
#
_cell.length_a   1.000
_cell.length_b   1.000
_cell.length_c   1.000
_cell.angle_alpha   90.00
_cell.angle_beta   90.00
_cell.angle_gamma   90.00
#
_symmetry.space_group_name_H-M   'P 1'
#
loop_
_entity.id
_entity.type
_entity.pdbx_description
1 polymer ?
#
loop_
_entity_poly.entity_id
_entity_poly.type
_entity_poly.pdbx_seq_one_letter_code
_entity_poly.pdbx_strand_id
1 'polypeptide(L)'
;MYNKRVFISIVIPTFNRSHYLIKILNNLRSNFLNFKNFEVLICDSYSKDNTQIKLDVFKKNNFFFPISYFNIAQNNNALKRNICISKAKGKYIILLDDDCLPINDFVKQYYFILKKDKNNKNIYCGSVKYPNYLLNNNFVKYRQSRHFFFKKKYSVSKNELEAKNIVTMNMAFDKDILLKKNLLFNENFNRYGFEDYEFGFRLIKSGFKLIPSSPLIYHWDNRNFSKYLNKIKFIGLESFSFLEKLNYEAAIKSIFFKFENNLIFKFLIKNKFFKILLELFEKLSIKIEKSFFYFPVIYKFAFLGAYIQGCIGKFDKNVSQTIRDRWYK
;
A
#
# COMPACT_ATOMS: atom_id res chain seq x y z
N MET A 1 34.46 6.78 -18.01
CA MET A 1 33.25 6.68 -17.15
C MET A 1 32.82 5.22 -17.11
N TYR A 2 32.96 4.52 -16.01
CA TYR A 2 32.47 3.15 -15.85
C TYR A 2 30.93 3.18 -15.89
N ASN A 3 30.35 2.62 -16.94
CA ASN A 3 28.91 2.42 -17.09
C ASN A 3 28.46 1.34 -16.06
N LYS A 4 28.42 1.69 -14.77
CA LYS A 4 27.94 0.76 -13.74
C LYS A 4 26.47 0.50 -13.99
N ARG A 5 26.15 -0.70 -14.45
CA ARG A 5 24.77 -1.17 -14.66
C ARG A 5 23.96 -0.92 -13.38
N VAL A 6 22.85 -0.23 -13.49
CA VAL A 6 21.94 -0.01 -12.37
C VAL A 6 21.47 -1.35 -11.83
N PHE A 7 21.58 -1.55 -10.51
CA PHE A 7 21.18 -2.81 -9.88
C PHE A 7 19.74 -2.77 -9.37
N ILE A 8 19.33 -1.63 -8.78
CA ILE A 8 18.02 -1.42 -8.17
C ILE A 8 17.35 -0.20 -8.80
N SER A 9 16.07 -0.32 -9.12
CA SER A 9 15.20 0.80 -9.47
C SER A 9 14.12 0.95 -8.40
N ILE A 10 14.07 2.13 -7.76
CA ILE A 10 13.05 2.48 -6.76
C ILE A 10 11.89 3.16 -7.49
N VAL A 11 10.69 2.59 -7.36
CA VAL A 11 9.47 3.04 -8.02
C VAL A 11 8.55 3.73 -7.02
N ILE A 12 8.21 5.00 -7.27
CA ILE A 12 7.39 5.82 -6.37
C ILE A 12 6.19 6.39 -7.15
N PRO A 13 4.98 5.84 -6.99
CA PRO A 13 3.77 6.50 -7.45
C PRO A 13 3.46 7.69 -6.53
N THR A 14 3.08 8.85 -7.11
CA THR A 14 2.74 10.04 -6.32
C THR A 14 1.50 10.76 -6.85
N PHE A 15 0.85 11.53 -5.96
CA PHE A 15 -0.21 12.47 -6.30
C PHE A 15 -0.48 13.45 -5.16
N ASN A 16 -0.24 14.76 -5.39
CA ASN A 16 -0.46 15.85 -4.43
C ASN A 16 0.24 15.64 -3.06
N ARG A 17 1.47 15.13 -3.07
CA ARG A 17 2.26 14.83 -1.87
C ARG A 17 3.72 15.28 -1.98
N SER A 18 3.94 16.42 -2.64
CA SER A 18 5.28 16.94 -2.92
C SER A 18 6.20 17.01 -1.71
N HIS A 19 5.68 17.43 -0.54
CA HIS A 19 6.50 17.59 0.66
C HIS A 19 6.99 16.23 1.23
N TYR A 20 6.19 15.16 1.14
CA TYR A 20 6.63 13.82 1.51
C TYR A 20 7.65 13.29 0.50
N LEU A 21 7.35 13.44 -0.80
CA LEU A 21 8.25 13.00 -1.87
C LEU A 21 9.65 13.61 -1.71
N ILE A 22 9.77 14.91 -1.50
CA ILE A 22 11.05 15.57 -1.31
C ILE A 22 11.80 15.08 -0.06
N LYS A 23 11.07 14.79 1.05
CA LYS A 23 11.67 14.20 2.24
C LYS A 23 12.23 12.79 1.97
N ILE A 24 11.51 11.97 1.19
CA ILE A 24 11.97 10.64 0.78
C ILE A 24 13.22 10.75 -0.08
N LEU A 25 13.24 11.64 -1.06
CA LEU A 25 14.40 11.86 -1.92
C LEU A 25 15.62 12.34 -1.14
N ASN A 26 15.45 13.24 -0.18
CA ASN A 26 16.54 13.66 0.73
C ASN A 26 17.08 12.49 1.58
N ASN A 27 16.21 11.61 2.04
CA ASN A 27 16.63 10.40 2.75
C ASN A 27 17.38 9.42 1.85
N LEU A 28 16.89 9.20 0.61
CA LEU A 28 17.56 8.36 -0.37
C LEU A 28 18.94 8.91 -0.75
N ARG A 29 19.18 10.22 -0.66
CA ARG A 29 20.50 10.83 -0.82
C ARG A 29 21.51 10.27 0.19
N SER A 30 21.15 10.16 1.46
CA SER A 30 22.04 9.52 2.46
C SER A 30 22.24 8.03 2.18
N ASN A 31 21.23 7.34 1.71
CA ASN A 31 21.36 5.95 1.27
C ASN A 31 22.34 5.81 0.09
N PHE A 32 22.35 6.77 -0.86
CA PHE A 32 23.24 6.76 -2.01
C PHE A 32 24.72 6.87 -1.64
N LEU A 33 25.06 7.57 -0.58
CA LEU A 33 26.45 7.62 -0.08
C LEU A 33 26.97 6.24 0.31
N ASN A 34 26.10 5.35 0.78
CA ASN A 34 26.41 4.00 1.19
C ASN A 34 26.27 2.93 0.08
N PHE A 35 25.49 3.23 -0.97
CA PHE A 35 25.26 2.33 -2.10
C PHE A 35 24.85 3.11 -3.36
N LYS A 36 25.70 3.12 -4.38
CA LYS A 36 25.59 4.00 -5.57
C LYS A 36 24.88 3.39 -6.79
N ASN A 37 24.45 2.13 -6.73
CA ASN A 37 23.93 1.42 -7.91
C ASN A 37 22.39 1.37 -7.94
N PHE A 38 21.74 2.52 -7.73
CA PHE A 38 20.29 2.61 -7.89
C PHE A 38 19.85 3.87 -8.63
N GLU A 39 18.65 3.83 -9.14
CA GLU A 39 17.91 4.96 -9.71
C GLU A 39 16.54 5.09 -9.04
N VAL A 40 15.88 6.23 -9.21
CA VAL A 40 14.51 6.48 -8.74
C VAL A 40 13.62 6.83 -9.92
N LEU A 41 12.48 6.16 -10.02
CA LEU A 41 11.44 6.43 -11.01
C LEU A 41 10.18 6.91 -10.29
N ILE A 42 9.70 8.07 -10.66
CA ILE A 42 8.52 8.71 -10.07
C ILE A 42 7.46 8.81 -11.15
N CYS A 43 6.25 8.35 -10.86
CA CYS A 43 5.11 8.55 -11.73
C CYS A 43 4.01 9.33 -11.00
N ASP A 44 3.67 10.49 -11.54
CA ASP A 44 2.70 11.45 -11.01
C ASP A 44 1.42 11.47 -11.85
N SER A 45 0.33 11.96 -11.28
CA SER A 45 -0.94 12.16 -11.98
C SER A 45 -1.29 13.65 -12.08
N TYR A 46 -0.36 14.46 -12.59
CA TYR A 46 -0.47 15.90 -12.71
C TYR A 46 -0.85 16.57 -11.38
N SER A 47 -0.02 16.35 -10.36
CA SER A 47 -0.17 16.98 -9.05
C SER A 47 -0.26 18.49 -9.12
N LYS A 48 -1.18 19.07 -8.35
CA LYS A 48 -1.44 20.51 -8.28
C LYS A 48 -0.68 21.23 -7.15
N ASP A 49 0.09 20.50 -6.36
CA ASP A 49 0.82 20.98 -5.17
C ASP A 49 2.30 21.33 -5.48
N ASN A 50 2.58 21.72 -6.72
CA ASN A 50 3.92 22.06 -7.22
C ASN A 50 4.94 20.89 -7.17
N THR A 51 4.47 19.63 -7.22
CA THR A 51 5.34 18.44 -7.17
C THR A 51 6.45 18.52 -8.22
N GLN A 52 6.11 18.78 -9.48
CA GLN A 52 7.10 18.86 -10.55
C GLN A 52 8.13 19.95 -10.32
N ILE A 53 7.69 21.17 -9.97
CA ILE A 53 8.58 22.33 -9.72
C ILE A 53 9.57 22.00 -8.60
N LYS A 54 9.08 21.44 -7.47
CA LYS A 54 9.94 21.07 -6.33
C LYS A 54 10.93 19.96 -6.71
N LEU A 55 10.50 19.02 -7.56
CA LEU A 55 11.39 17.96 -8.05
C LEU A 55 12.47 18.51 -8.97
N ASP A 56 12.16 19.46 -9.84
CA ASP A 56 13.13 20.10 -10.73
C ASP A 56 14.17 20.91 -9.95
N VAL A 57 13.74 21.63 -8.88
CA VAL A 57 14.65 22.29 -7.94
C VAL A 57 15.52 21.26 -7.22
N PHE A 58 14.94 20.15 -6.77
CA PHE A 58 15.71 19.07 -6.14
C PHE A 58 16.77 18.51 -7.08
N LYS A 59 16.43 18.23 -8.34
CA LYS A 59 17.36 17.71 -9.34
C LYS A 59 18.50 18.67 -9.64
N LYS A 60 18.22 19.97 -9.77
CA LYS A 60 19.27 21.00 -9.99
C LYS A 60 20.31 21.04 -8.86
N ASN A 61 19.87 20.83 -7.64
CA ASN A 61 20.71 20.93 -6.43
C ASN A 61 21.31 19.56 -6.00
N ASN A 62 21.03 18.47 -6.70
CA ASN A 62 21.40 17.12 -6.25
C ASN A 62 21.82 16.23 -7.43
N PHE A 63 23.13 16.04 -7.59
CA PHE A 63 23.72 15.16 -8.62
C PHE A 63 24.01 13.74 -8.12
N PHE A 64 23.22 13.21 -7.17
CA PHE A 64 23.59 11.98 -6.50
C PHE A 64 23.16 10.73 -7.26
N PHE A 65 21.89 10.61 -7.62
CA PHE A 65 21.34 9.44 -8.30
C PHE A 65 20.41 9.84 -9.43
N PRO A 66 20.28 9.00 -10.48
CA PRO A 66 19.37 9.26 -11.58
C PRO A 66 17.92 9.29 -11.11
N ILE A 67 17.17 10.31 -11.51
CA ILE A 67 15.73 10.44 -11.25
C ILE A 67 14.99 10.61 -12.57
N SER A 68 14.11 9.66 -12.88
CA SER A 68 13.17 9.74 -13.99
C SER A 68 11.79 10.13 -13.46
N TYR A 69 11.10 11.03 -14.17
CA TYR A 69 9.78 11.52 -13.78
C TYR A 69 8.82 11.39 -14.96
N PHE A 70 7.67 10.81 -14.71
CA PHE A 70 6.61 10.56 -15.69
C PHE A 70 5.30 11.15 -15.19
N ASN A 71 4.52 11.71 -16.09
CA ASN A 71 3.17 12.19 -15.83
C ASN A 71 2.13 11.36 -16.60
N ILE A 72 1.02 11.05 -15.94
CA ILE A 72 -0.13 10.37 -16.52
C ILE A 72 -1.43 11.09 -16.13
N ALA A 73 -2.41 11.11 -17.04
CA ALA A 73 -3.68 11.79 -16.78
C ALA A 73 -4.53 11.10 -15.69
N GLN A 74 -4.47 9.77 -15.65
CA GLN A 74 -5.29 8.99 -14.73
C GLN A 74 -4.59 8.77 -13.39
N ASN A 75 -5.26 9.11 -12.26
CA ASN A 75 -4.74 8.80 -10.93
C ASN A 75 -4.96 7.32 -10.58
N ASN A 76 -4.15 6.45 -11.17
CA ASN A 76 -4.19 5.00 -11.00
C ASN A 76 -2.82 4.49 -10.55
N ASN A 77 -2.72 3.98 -9.31
CA ASN A 77 -1.46 3.52 -8.75
C ASN A 77 -0.91 2.26 -9.44
N ALA A 78 -1.79 1.37 -9.94
CA ALA A 78 -1.38 0.20 -10.71
C ALA A 78 -0.66 0.63 -12.00
N LEU A 79 -1.28 1.54 -12.77
CA LEU A 79 -0.71 2.09 -14.00
C LEU A 79 0.62 2.82 -13.74
N LYS A 80 0.68 3.66 -12.68
CA LYS A 80 1.92 4.37 -12.30
C LYS A 80 3.06 3.40 -12.02
N ARG A 81 2.80 2.36 -11.23
CA ARG A 81 3.80 1.33 -10.90
C ARG A 81 4.24 0.58 -12.16
N ASN A 82 3.31 0.18 -13.02
CA ASN A 82 3.62 -0.54 -14.26
C ASN A 82 4.48 0.29 -15.23
N ILE A 83 4.18 1.57 -15.42
CA ILE A 83 4.99 2.47 -16.25
C ILE A 83 6.42 2.55 -15.71
N CYS A 84 6.58 2.78 -14.40
CA CYS A 84 7.91 2.83 -13.81
C CYS A 84 8.64 1.49 -13.92
N ILE A 85 7.98 0.35 -13.66
CA ILE A 85 8.57 -0.98 -13.78
C ILE A 85 9.07 -1.23 -15.21
N SER A 86 8.28 -0.88 -16.23
CA SER A 86 8.65 -1.07 -17.65
C SER A 86 9.82 -0.20 -18.09
N LYS A 87 9.98 1.00 -17.49
CA LYS A 87 11.05 1.96 -17.81
C LYS A 87 12.29 1.79 -16.93
N ALA A 88 12.23 0.95 -15.90
CA ALA A 88 13.32 0.73 -14.98
C ALA A 88 14.53 0.06 -15.65
N LYS A 89 15.74 0.56 -15.34
CA LYS A 89 17.01 0.02 -15.84
C LYS A 89 17.59 -1.05 -14.91
N GLY A 90 17.21 -1.01 -13.62
CA GLY A 90 17.66 -1.98 -12.63
C GLY A 90 17.10 -3.37 -12.89
N LYS A 91 17.89 -4.38 -12.53
CA LYS A 91 17.42 -5.77 -12.52
C LYS A 91 16.31 -5.97 -11.47
N TYR A 92 16.47 -5.32 -10.33
CA TYR A 92 15.52 -5.43 -9.22
C TYR A 92 14.72 -4.15 -9.05
N ILE A 93 13.44 -4.30 -8.75
CA ILE A 93 12.53 -3.20 -8.39
C ILE A 93 12.37 -3.15 -6.88
N ILE A 94 12.36 -1.95 -6.31
CA ILE A 94 11.80 -1.66 -4.99
C ILE A 94 10.57 -0.79 -5.20
N LEU A 95 9.39 -1.25 -4.78
CA LEU A 95 8.20 -0.43 -4.68
C LEU A 95 8.24 0.34 -3.35
N LEU A 96 7.99 1.62 -3.41
CA LEU A 96 7.97 2.53 -2.27
C LEU A 96 6.85 3.56 -2.46
N ASP A 97 5.93 3.67 -1.50
CA ASP A 97 4.89 4.70 -1.58
C ASP A 97 5.42 6.07 -1.15
N ASP A 98 4.79 7.14 -1.65
CA ASP A 98 5.22 8.53 -1.45
C ASP A 98 5.00 9.09 -0.03
N ASP A 99 4.43 8.29 0.88
CA ASP A 99 4.31 8.58 2.32
C ASP A 99 5.12 7.61 3.21
N CYS A 100 6.10 6.93 2.61
CA CYS A 100 6.94 5.92 3.25
C CYS A 100 8.40 6.35 3.28
N LEU A 101 8.91 6.72 4.47
CA LEU A 101 10.30 7.14 4.65
C LEU A 101 11.22 5.93 4.84
N PRO A 102 12.16 5.66 3.93
CA PRO A 102 13.20 4.65 4.13
C PRO A 102 14.06 4.95 5.36
N ILE A 103 14.43 3.92 6.14
CA ILE A 103 15.19 4.09 7.36
C ILE A 103 16.53 3.36 7.27
N ASN A 104 17.57 3.98 7.85
CA ASN A 104 18.94 3.43 7.86
C ASN A 104 19.46 3.16 6.43
N ASP A 105 20.23 2.08 6.28
CA ASP A 105 20.78 1.61 5.00
C ASP A 105 19.74 0.86 4.14
N PHE A 106 18.54 1.39 3.99
CA PHE A 106 17.40 0.72 3.36
C PHE A 106 17.76 0.07 2.01
N VAL A 107 18.35 0.84 1.09
CA VAL A 107 18.72 0.35 -0.24
C VAL A 107 19.83 -0.69 -0.16
N LYS A 108 20.83 -0.47 0.70
CA LYS A 108 21.93 -1.39 0.95
C LYS A 108 21.45 -2.71 1.57
N GLN A 109 20.45 -2.66 2.44
CA GLN A 109 19.83 -3.87 3.00
C GLN A 109 19.16 -4.70 1.91
N TYR A 110 18.36 -4.09 1.04
CA TYR A 110 17.78 -4.78 -0.11
C TYR A 110 18.85 -5.32 -1.05
N TYR A 111 19.90 -4.55 -1.34
CA TYR A 111 21.01 -5.04 -2.17
C TYR A 111 21.59 -6.35 -1.64
N PHE A 112 21.88 -6.45 -0.35
CA PHE A 112 22.45 -7.68 0.22
C PHE A 112 21.48 -8.86 0.18
N ILE A 113 20.20 -8.63 0.41
CA ILE A 113 19.16 -9.66 0.33
C ILE A 113 19.05 -10.17 -1.11
N LEU A 114 18.87 -9.26 -2.07
CA LEU A 114 18.67 -9.57 -3.48
C LEU A 114 19.91 -10.20 -4.14
N LYS A 115 21.11 -9.78 -3.73
CA LYS A 115 22.37 -10.37 -4.22
C LYS A 115 22.57 -11.83 -3.76
N LYS A 116 22.10 -12.16 -2.57
CA LYS A 116 22.16 -13.52 -2.00
C LYS A 116 21.06 -14.43 -2.52
N ASP A 117 20.01 -13.86 -3.09
CA ASP A 117 18.89 -14.64 -3.58
C ASP A 117 19.26 -15.41 -4.83
N LYS A 118 19.17 -16.74 -4.74
CA LYS A 118 19.35 -17.67 -5.87
C LYS A 118 18.00 -18.06 -6.49
N ASN A 119 16.89 -17.70 -5.84
CA ASN A 119 15.53 -18.03 -6.26
C ASN A 119 14.81 -16.77 -6.73
N ASN A 120 14.85 -16.53 -8.04
CA ASN A 120 14.23 -15.35 -8.66
C ASN A 120 12.69 -15.24 -8.46
N LYS A 121 12.06 -16.24 -7.84
CA LYS A 121 10.63 -16.22 -7.50
C LYS A 121 10.33 -15.68 -6.09
N ASN A 122 11.33 -15.17 -5.38
CA ASN A 122 11.12 -14.54 -4.09
C ASN A 122 10.73 -13.08 -4.27
N ILE A 123 9.65 -12.69 -3.58
CA ILE A 123 9.19 -11.31 -3.43
C ILE A 123 9.47 -10.92 -1.98
N TYR A 124 10.34 -9.95 -1.78
CA TYR A 124 10.75 -9.51 -0.45
C TYR A 124 9.85 -8.39 0.04
N CYS A 125 9.07 -8.67 1.09
CA CYS A 125 8.20 -7.69 1.75
C CYS A 125 8.95 -7.10 2.95
N GLY A 126 9.28 -5.82 2.88
CA GLY A 126 10.02 -5.13 3.93
C GLY A 126 9.18 -4.79 5.15
N SER A 127 9.84 -4.39 6.20
CA SER A 127 9.24 -4.03 7.48
C SER A 127 8.63 -2.64 7.45
N VAL A 128 7.51 -2.46 8.16
CA VAL A 128 6.79 -1.19 8.26
C VAL A 128 6.61 -0.81 9.73
N LYS A 129 6.94 0.43 10.07
CA LYS A 129 6.68 1.03 11.38
C LYS A 129 6.08 2.41 11.22
N TYR A 130 5.51 2.91 12.30
CA TYR A 130 5.18 4.33 12.45
C TYR A 130 6.27 5.04 13.25
N PRO A 131 6.55 6.34 12.99
CA PRO A 131 7.41 7.13 13.85
C PRO A 131 6.89 7.14 15.30
N ASN A 132 7.79 7.11 16.27
CA ASN A 132 7.43 7.01 17.70
C ASN A 132 6.48 8.12 18.15
N TYR A 133 6.66 9.36 17.67
CA TYR A 133 5.80 10.50 18.02
C TYR A 133 4.35 10.32 17.54
N LEU A 134 4.08 9.42 16.58
CA LEU A 134 2.73 9.08 16.13
C LEU A 134 2.06 8.04 17.03
N LEU A 135 2.82 7.29 17.82
CA LEU A 135 2.29 6.20 18.64
C LEU A 135 1.51 6.68 19.87
N ASN A 136 1.44 7.98 20.12
CA ASN A 136 0.51 8.57 21.10
C ASN A 136 -0.97 8.44 20.65
N ASN A 137 -1.22 8.24 19.34
CA ASN A 137 -2.54 8.00 18.79
C ASN A 137 -2.89 6.51 18.84
N ASN A 138 -4.03 6.17 19.43
CA ASN A 138 -4.47 4.79 19.64
C ASN A 138 -4.70 4.04 18.32
N PHE A 139 -5.26 4.72 17.32
CA PHE A 139 -5.48 4.14 16.00
C PHE A 139 -4.15 3.80 15.30
N VAL A 140 -3.15 4.67 15.42
CA VAL A 140 -1.80 4.40 14.90
C VAL A 140 -1.15 3.21 15.60
N LYS A 141 -1.26 3.10 16.94
CA LYS A 141 -0.82 1.90 17.69
C LYS A 141 -1.45 0.62 17.14
N TYR A 142 -2.77 0.66 16.92
CA TYR A 142 -3.47 -0.49 16.35
C TYR A 142 -2.96 -0.82 14.95
N ARG A 143 -2.82 0.17 14.07
CA ARG A 143 -2.29 -0.06 12.72
C ARG A 143 -0.89 -0.64 12.75
N GLN A 144 0.01 -0.11 13.60
CA GLN A 144 1.36 -0.66 13.74
C GLN A 144 1.35 -2.14 14.15
N SER A 145 0.43 -2.55 15.03
CA SER A 145 0.31 -3.96 15.44
C SER A 145 -0.10 -4.90 14.30
N ARG A 146 -0.60 -4.35 13.19
CA ARG A 146 -1.01 -5.10 11.99
C ARG A 146 0.06 -5.16 10.92
N HIS A 147 1.10 -4.33 11.02
CA HIS A 147 2.23 -4.35 10.09
C HIS A 147 3.31 -5.32 10.56
N PHE A 148 3.98 -5.87 9.57
CA PHE A 148 5.13 -6.72 9.79
C PHE A 148 6.35 -5.88 10.19
N PHE A 149 7.12 -6.36 11.17
CA PHE A 149 8.38 -5.77 11.58
C PHE A 149 9.43 -6.83 11.90
N PHE A 150 10.58 -6.73 11.22
CA PHE A 150 11.73 -7.61 11.44
C PHE A 150 12.85 -6.87 12.18
N LYS A 151 13.31 -7.42 13.28
CA LYS A 151 14.33 -6.75 14.13
C LYS A 151 15.76 -6.89 13.60
N LYS A 152 16.05 -7.96 12.89
CA LYS A 152 17.41 -8.33 12.47
C LYS A 152 17.81 -7.65 11.15
N LYS A 153 18.91 -6.89 11.14
CA LYS A 153 19.42 -6.21 9.93
C LYS A 153 19.85 -7.23 8.86
N TYR A 154 19.56 -6.94 7.58
CA TYR A 154 19.89 -7.80 6.43
C TYR A 154 19.33 -9.23 6.52
N SER A 155 18.23 -9.43 7.21
CA SER A 155 17.62 -10.75 7.41
C SER A 155 16.29 -10.90 6.69
N VAL A 156 15.94 -12.16 6.43
CA VAL A 156 14.65 -12.58 5.91
C VAL A 156 14.03 -13.62 6.84
N SER A 157 12.70 -13.69 6.88
CA SER A 157 12.00 -14.74 7.61
C SER A 157 12.01 -16.04 6.81
N LYS A 158 11.93 -17.17 7.52
CA LYS A 158 11.67 -18.47 6.91
C LYS A 158 10.18 -18.68 6.59
N ASN A 159 9.30 -17.90 7.22
CA ASN A 159 7.86 -18.01 7.03
C ASN A 159 7.44 -17.16 5.84
N GLU A 160 6.62 -17.74 4.96
CA GLU A 160 6.03 -17.05 3.82
C GLU A 160 4.78 -16.26 4.26
N LEU A 161 4.50 -15.15 3.57
CA LEU A 161 3.27 -14.38 3.76
C LEU A 161 2.17 -14.89 2.83
N GLU A 162 0.92 -14.70 3.23
CA GLU A 162 -0.24 -14.89 2.36
C GLU A 162 -0.54 -13.63 1.54
N ALA A 163 -1.33 -13.73 0.48
CA ALA A 163 -1.73 -12.58 -0.35
C ALA A 163 -2.38 -11.44 0.45
N LYS A 164 -3.15 -11.76 1.51
CA LYS A 164 -3.76 -10.75 2.40
C LYS A 164 -2.76 -9.92 3.22
N ASN A 165 -1.50 -10.37 3.29
CA ASN A 165 -0.44 -9.70 4.04
C ASN A 165 0.48 -8.87 3.14
N ILE A 166 0.27 -8.90 1.83
CA ILE A 166 1.11 -8.14 0.90
C ILE A 166 0.94 -6.64 1.13
N VAL A 167 2.05 -5.92 1.07
CA VAL A 167 2.10 -4.47 1.24
C VAL A 167 3.05 -3.91 0.20
N THR A 168 2.51 -3.33 -0.85
CA THR A 168 3.33 -2.83 -1.98
C THR A 168 4.13 -1.58 -1.66
N MET A 169 3.84 -0.92 -0.53
CA MET A 169 4.58 0.27 -0.08
C MET A 169 6.03 0.00 0.33
N ASN A 170 6.45 -1.26 0.49
CA ASN A 170 7.82 -1.66 0.81
C ASN A 170 8.07 -3.09 0.33
N MET A 171 8.32 -3.26 -0.96
CA MET A 171 8.46 -4.58 -1.58
C MET A 171 9.54 -4.57 -2.64
N ALA A 172 10.32 -5.67 -2.73
CA ALA A 172 11.35 -5.83 -3.76
C ALA A 172 11.26 -7.18 -4.49
N PHE A 173 11.58 -7.17 -5.79
CA PHE A 173 11.53 -8.35 -6.66
C PHE A 173 12.41 -8.24 -7.89
N ASP A 174 12.67 -9.37 -8.56
CA ASP A 174 13.33 -9.42 -9.87
C ASP A 174 12.33 -8.98 -10.96
N LYS A 175 12.67 -7.89 -11.66
CA LYS A 175 11.84 -7.29 -12.71
C LYS A 175 11.63 -8.24 -13.89
N ASP A 176 12.70 -8.84 -14.36
CA ASP A 176 12.69 -9.56 -15.64
C ASP A 176 11.79 -10.80 -15.59
N ILE A 177 11.70 -11.44 -14.42
CA ILE A 177 10.81 -12.59 -14.24
C ILE A 177 9.35 -12.19 -14.22
N LEU A 178 9.00 -11.07 -13.56
CA LEU A 178 7.62 -10.57 -13.58
C LEU A 178 7.21 -10.18 -15.01
N LEU A 179 8.07 -9.49 -15.74
CA LEU A 179 7.80 -9.11 -17.13
C LEU A 179 7.63 -10.34 -18.03
N LYS A 180 8.53 -11.32 -17.94
CA LYS A 180 8.44 -12.59 -18.72
C LYS A 180 7.12 -13.33 -18.47
N LYS A 181 6.59 -13.26 -17.26
CA LYS A 181 5.34 -13.93 -16.87
C LYS A 181 4.11 -13.07 -17.05
N ASN A 182 4.27 -11.85 -17.56
CA ASN A 182 3.21 -10.84 -17.65
C ASN A 182 2.47 -10.61 -16.32
N LEU A 183 3.23 -10.60 -15.22
CA LEU A 183 2.73 -10.43 -13.86
C LEU A 183 2.95 -8.98 -13.39
N LEU A 184 2.29 -8.04 -14.04
CA LEU A 184 2.21 -6.64 -13.62
C LEU A 184 0.92 -6.39 -12.83
N PHE A 185 0.79 -5.20 -12.25
CA PHE A 185 -0.46 -4.79 -11.61
C PHE A 185 -1.59 -4.74 -12.63
N ASN A 186 -2.79 -5.13 -12.22
CA ASN A 186 -3.97 -5.01 -13.07
C ASN A 186 -4.44 -3.55 -13.09
N GLU A 187 -4.22 -2.86 -14.20
CA GLU A 187 -4.52 -1.42 -14.36
C GLU A 187 -6.02 -1.10 -14.37
N ASN A 188 -6.87 -2.11 -14.51
CA ASN A 188 -8.31 -1.94 -14.35
C ASN A 188 -8.70 -1.63 -12.90
N PHE A 189 -7.82 -1.85 -11.90
CA PHE A 189 -8.06 -1.41 -10.53
C PHE A 189 -7.93 0.11 -10.42
N ASN A 190 -9.00 0.81 -10.78
CA ASN A 190 -9.14 2.27 -10.64
C ASN A 190 -9.91 2.68 -9.37
N ARG A 191 -10.16 1.74 -8.46
CA ARG A 191 -10.81 1.91 -7.16
C ARG A 191 -9.81 1.68 -6.04
N TYR A 192 -10.07 2.23 -4.86
CA TYR A 192 -9.24 2.01 -3.70
C TYR A 192 -9.44 0.60 -3.12
N GLY A 193 -8.34 -0.13 -2.92
CA GLY A 193 -8.30 -1.41 -2.26
C GLY A 193 -8.38 -2.62 -3.19
N PHE A 194 -7.84 -3.72 -2.72
CA PHE A 194 -7.68 -5.00 -3.39
C PHE A 194 -6.67 -5.08 -4.53
N GLU A 195 -6.14 -3.98 -5.06
CA GLU A 195 -5.09 -4.05 -6.08
C GLU A 195 -3.84 -4.81 -5.60
N ASP A 196 -3.41 -4.56 -4.36
CA ASP A 196 -2.29 -5.26 -3.73
C ASP A 196 -2.61 -6.74 -3.48
N TYR A 197 -3.80 -7.01 -2.95
CA TYR A 197 -4.25 -8.38 -2.67
C TYR A 197 -4.35 -9.21 -3.95
N GLU A 198 -4.94 -8.67 -5.01
CA GLU A 198 -5.08 -9.31 -6.31
C GLU A 198 -3.71 -9.60 -6.93
N PHE A 199 -2.81 -8.63 -6.88
CA PHE A 199 -1.45 -8.80 -7.34
C PHE A 199 -0.72 -9.90 -6.57
N GLY A 200 -0.79 -9.89 -5.24
CA GLY A 200 -0.21 -10.93 -4.38
C GLY A 200 -0.79 -12.31 -4.63
N PHE A 201 -2.11 -12.39 -4.87
CA PHE A 201 -2.78 -13.63 -5.22
C PHE A 201 -2.23 -14.23 -6.52
N ARG A 202 -2.10 -13.41 -7.60
CA ARG A 202 -1.53 -13.88 -8.87
C ARG A 202 -0.07 -14.28 -8.75
N LEU A 203 0.72 -13.56 -7.95
CA LEU A 203 2.11 -13.92 -7.68
C LEU A 203 2.20 -15.30 -7.04
N ILE A 204 1.46 -15.55 -5.95
CA ILE A 204 1.46 -16.85 -5.25
C ILE A 204 0.98 -17.97 -6.18
N LYS A 205 -0.11 -17.73 -6.92
CA LYS A 205 -0.63 -18.69 -7.89
C LYS A 205 0.38 -19.04 -8.99
N SER A 206 1.26 -18.09 -9.33
CA SER A 206 2.35 -18.29 -10.31
C SER A 206 3.63 -18.90 -9.71
N GLY A 207 3.58 -19.33 -8.44
CA GLY A 207 4.67 -20.02 -7.74
C GLY A 207 5.70 -19.06 -7.14
N PHE A 208 5.36 -17.76 -6.94
CA PHE A 208 6.19 -16.84 -6.18
C PHE A 208 5.93 -16.97 -4.68
N LYS A 209 6.97 -16.67 -3.89
CA LYS A 209 6.94 -16.69 -2.43
C LYS A 209 7.04 -15.26 -1.89
N LEU A 210 6.14 -14.88 -1.00
CA LEU A 210 6.17 -13.59 -0.32
C LEU A 210 7.00 -13.73 0.97
N ILE A 211 8.19 -13.15 0.99
CA ILE A 211 9.19 -13.36 2.04
C ILE A 211 9.31 -12.09 2.91
N PRO A 212 8.95 -12.15 4.21
CA PRO A 212 9.18 -11.04 5.13
C PRO A 212 10.66 -10.72 5.28
N SER A 213 11.02 -9.43 5.22
CA SER A 213 12.41 -8.97 5.21
C SER A 213 12.66 -7.72 6.05
N SER A 214 13.93 -7.48 6.39
CA SER A 214 14.35 -6.45 7.32
C SER A 214 14.36 -5.00 6.83
N PRO A 215 14.46 -4.66 5.53
CA PRO A 215 14.45 -3.26 5.11
C PRO A 215 13.25 -2.52 5.66
N LEU A 216 13.49 -1.42 6.38
CA LEU A 216 12.49 -0.75 7.20
C LEU A 216 12.10 0.60 6.60
N ILE A 217 10.79 0.87 6.58
CA ILE A 217 10.23 2.20 6.35
C ILE A 217 9.46 2.71 7.57
N TYR A 218 9.40 4.05 7.70
CA TYR A 218 8.40 4.72 8.52
C TYR A 218 7.25 5.20 7.63
N HIS A 219 6.04 4.74 7.94
CA HIS A 219 4.83 5.12 7.24
C HIS A 219 4.20 6.36 7.89
N TRP A 220 4.04 7.44 7.13
CA TRP A 220 3.39 8.69 7.54
C TRP A 220 1.92 8.72 7.14
N ASP A 221 1.14 7.77 7.59
CA ASP A 221 -0.28 7.70 7.24
C ASP A 221 -1.13 8.73 7.99
N ASN A 222 -2.31 8.96 7.44
CA ASN A 222 -3.33 9.78 8.06
C ASN A 222 -3.84 9.12 9.36
N ARG A 223 -3.72 9.83 10.48
CA ARG A 223 -4.12 9.39 11.83
C ARG A 223 -5.62 9.48 12.07
N ASN A 224 -6.40 9.85 11.08
CA ASN A 224 -7.83 10.07 11.25
C ASN A 224 -8.59 8.76 11.10
N PHE A 225 -8.99 8.22 12.25
CA PHE A 225 -9.76 6.98 12.34
C PHE A 225 -11.09 7.06 11.57
N SER A 226 -11.81 8.19 11.69
CA SER A 226 -13.07 8.38 10.97
C SER A 226 -12.89 8.38 9.44
N LYS A 227 -11.83 9.04 8.93
CA LYS A 227 -11.50 8.96 7.49
C LYS A 227 -11.16 7.53 7.07
N TYR A 228 -10.51 6.77 7.94
CA TYR A 228 -10.20 5.37 7.63
C TYR A 228 -11.45 4.49 7.59
N LEU A 229 -12.42 4.71 8.50
CA LEU A 229 -13.72 4.02 8.43
C LEU A 229 -14.44 4.30 7.10
N ASN A 230 -14.39 5.55 6.59
CA ASN A 230 -14.96 5.86 5.28
C ASN A 230 -14.27 5.08 4.13
N LYS A 231 -12.94 4.88 4.20
CA LYS A 231 -12.24 3.99 3.26
C LYS A 231 -12.79 2.56 3.31
N ILE A 232 -13.02 2.04 4.51
CA ILE A 232 -13.57 0.68 4.69
C ILE A 232 -15.01 0.58 4.17
N LYS A 233 -15.83 1.61 4.39
CA LYS A 233 -17.20 1.68 3.81
C LYS A 233 -17.14 1.63 2.29
N PHE A 234 -16.23 2.39 1.67
CA PHE A 234 -16.06 2.38 0.23
C PHE A 234 -15.63 1.00 -0.30
N ILE A 235 -14.78 0.28 0.44
CA ILE A 235 -14.40 -1.10 0.11
C ILE A 235 -15.64 -2.01 0.08
N GLY A 236 -16.52 -1.93 1.08
CA GLY A 236 -17.76 -2.71 1.12
C GLY A 236 -18.76 -2.32 0.05
N LEU A 237 -18.83 -1.03 -0.31
CA LEU A 237 -19.75 -0.52 -1.32
C LEU A 237 -19.35 -0.94 -2.75
N GLU A 238 -18.08 -0.75 -3.11
CA GLU A 238 -17.65 -0.87 -4.51
C GLU A 238 -16.48 -1.83 -4.72
N SER A 239 -15.42 -1.75 -3.89
CA SER A 239 -14.14 -2.35 -4.23
C SER A 239 -14.17 -3.88 -4.23
N PHE A 240 -14.95 -4.50 -3.33
CA PHE A 240 -15.03 -5.96 -3.29
C PHE A 240 -15.79 -6.50 -4.52
N SER A 241 -16.91 -5.90 -4.89
CA SER A 241 -17.64 -6.28 -6.12
C SER A 241 -16.81 -6.07 -7.38
N PHE A 242 -15.90 -5.08 -7.33
CA PHE A 242 -14.95 -4.85 -8.41
C PHE A 242 -13.88 -5.94 -8.49
N LEU A 243 -13.36 -6.42 -7.34
CA LEU A 243 -12.48 -7.58 -7.29
C LEU A 243 -13.17 -8.84 -7.86
N GLU A 244 -14.44 -9.08 -7.48
CA GLU A 244 -15.21 -10.22 -8.01
C GLU A 244 -15.32 -10.18 -9.54
N LYS A 245 -15.52 -8.99 -10.09
CA LYS A 245 -15.61 -8.80 -11.55
C LYS A 245 -14.28 -9.00 -12.26
N LEU A 246 -13.17 -8.53 -11.68
CA LEU A 246 -11.85 -8.56 -12.33
C LEU A 246 -11.09 -9.87 -12.09
N ASN A 247 -11.25 -10.47 -10.92
CA ASN A 247 -10.56 -11.70 -10.53
C ASN A 247 -11.42 -12.51 -9.54
N TYR A 248 -12.37 -13.24 -10.07
CA TYR A 248 -13.32 -14.02 -9.27
C TYR A 248 -12.63 -15.07 -8.39
N GLU A 249 -11.57 -15.70 -8.89
CA GLU A 249 -10.81 -16.69 -8.11
C GLU A 249 -10.13 -16.06 -6.88
N ALA A 250 -9.56 -14.87 -7.02
CA ALA A 250 -9.03 -14.12 -5.87
C ALA A 250 -10.15 -13.74 -4.90
N ALA A 251 -11.32 -13.34 -5.41
CA ALA A 251 -12.46 -12.96 -4.58
C ALA A 251 -12.97 -14.12 -3.71
N ILE A 252 -13.18 -15.31 -4.27
CA ILE A 252 -13.68 -16.47 -3.50
C ILE A 252 -12.69 -16.95 -2.42
N LYS A 253 -11.40 -16.69 -2.56
CA LYS A 253 -10.38 -16.98 -1.53
C LYS A 253 -10.36 -15.94 -0.41
N SER A 254 -11.00 -14.78 -0.60
CA SER A 254 -11.07 -13.74 0.43
C SER A 254 -12.10 -14.06 1.51
N ILE A 255 -11.87 -13.53 2.72
CA ILE A 255 -12.86 -13.64 3.80
C ILE A 255 -14.16 -12.89 3.46
N PHE A 256 -14.08 -11.85 2.63
CA PHE A 256 -15.22 -11.02 2.24
C PHE A 256 -16.25 -11.80 1.44
N PHE A 257 -15.80 -12.70 0.54
CA PHE A 257 -16.69 -13.55 -0.23
C PHE A 257 -17.56 -14.45 0.67
N LYS A 258 -16.93 -15.13 1.62
CA LYS A 258 -17.65 -15.99 2.59
C LYS A 258 -18.65 -15.19 3.40
N PHE A 259 -18.28 -13.97 3.77
CA PHE A 259 -19.10 -13.08 4.56
C PHE A 259 -20.32 -12.58 3.77
N GLU A 260 -20.14 -12.04 2.56
CA GLU A 260 -21.23 -11.53 1.73
C GLU A 260 -22.20 -12.61 1.22
N ASN A 261 -21.74 -13.85 1.09
CA ASN A 261 -22.56 -14.98 0.69
C ASN A 261 -23.27 -15.70 1.84
N ASN A 262 -23.06 -15.27 3.09
CA ASN A 262 -23.77 -15.80 4.25
C ASN A 262 -25.24 -15.33 4.27
N LEU A 263 -26.19 -16.27 4.45
CA LEU A 263 -27.64 -15.95 4.45
C LEU A 263 -28.04 -15.04 5.60
N ILE A 264 -27.48 -15.26 6.80
CA ILE A 264 -27.73 -14.41 7.99
C ILE A 264 -27.28 -12.99 7.71
N PHE A 265 -26.09 -12.83 7.10
CA PHE A 265 -25.60 -11.52 6.73
C PHE A 265 -26.52 -10.81 5.73
N LYS A 266 -26.98 -11.52 4.68
CA LYS A 266 -27.92 -10.97 3.69
C LYS A 266 -29.25 -10.52 4.30
N PHE A 267 -29.70 -11.19 5.35
CA PHE A 267 -30.90 -10.79 6.11
C PHE A 267 -30.62 -9.55 6.98
N LEU A 268 -29.52 -9.54 7.73
CA LEU A 268 -29.16 -8.43 8.63
C LEU A 268 -28.98 -7.10 7.90
N ILE A 269 -28.34 -7.07 6.73
CA ILE A 269 -28.12 -5.81 5.99
C ILE A 269 -29.39 -5.13 5.49
N LYS A 270 -30.52 -5.84 5.40
CA LYS A 270 -31.84 -5.30 5.05
C LYS A 270 -32.59 -4.75 6.25
N ASN A 271 -32.19 -5.07 7.47
CA ASN A 271 -32.88 -4.70 8.70
C ASN A 271 -32.56 -3.25 9.09
N LYS A 272 -33.61 -2.39 9.21
CA LYS A 272 -33.46 -0.97 9.59
C LYS A 272 -32.87 -0.78 10.98
N PHE A 273 -33.28 -1.58 11.95
CA PHE A 273 -32.76 -1.50 13.33
C PHE A 273 -31.26 -1.82 13.37
N PHE A 274 -30.84 -2.83 12.62
CA PHE A 274 -29.42 -3.18 12.50
C PHE A 274 -28.57 -2.04 11.91
N LYS A 275 -29.10 -1.30 10.92
CA LYS A 275 -28.43 -0.10 10.37
C LYS A 275 -28.19 0.96 11.44
N ILE A 276 -29.22 1.29 12.24
CA ILE A 276 -29.12 2.25 13.33
C ILE A 276 -28.08 1.80 14.37
N LEU A 277 -28.08 0.53 14.72
CA LEU A 277 -27.11 -0.04 15.66
C LEU A 277 -25.66 0.12 15.16
N LEU A 278 -25.42 -0.12 13.88
CA LEU A 278 -24.10 0.07 13.28
C LEU A 278 -23.63 1.53 13.31
N GLU A 279 -24.53 2.48 13.06
CA GLU A 279 -24.21 3.91 13.13
C GLU A 279 -23.89 4.37 14.57
N LEU A 280 -24.67 3.90 15.53
CA LEU A 280 -24.42 4.18 16.95
C LEU A 280 -23.07 3.59 17.40
N PHE A 281 -22.79 2.36 16.99
CA PHE A 281 -21.52 1.70 17.28
C PHE A 281 -20.33 2.44 16.65
N GLU A 282 -20.47 2.95 15.43
CA GLU A 282 -19.42 3.75 14.79
C GLU A 282 -19.14 5.04 15.59
N LYS A 283 -20.20 5.79 15.96
CA LYS A 283 -20.07 7.00 16.79
C LYS A 283 -19.38 6.69 18.13
N LEU A 284 -19.78 5.60 18.79
CA LEU A 284 -19.17 5.13 20.03
C LEU A 284 -17.68 4.76 19.82
N SER A 285 -17.36 4.05 18.74
CA SER A 285 -15.99 3.65 18.42
C SER A 285 -15.07 4.85 18.20
N ILE A 286 -15.56 5.90 17.52
CA ILE A 286 -14.83 7.16 17.31
C ILE A 286 -14.61 7.91 18.65
N LYS A 287 -15.60 7.86 19.56
CA LYS A 287 -15.47 8.45 20.89
C LYS A 287 -14.44 7.72 21.75
N ILE A 288 -14.48 6.39 21.74
CA ILE A 288 -13.53 5.55 22.50
C ILE A 288 -12.10 5.67 21.92
N GLU A 289 -11.95 5.78 20.61
CA GLU A 289 -10.62 6.00 19.99
C GLU A 289 -9.91 7.24 20.53
N LYS A 290 -10.66 8.31 20.80
CA LYS A 290 -10.14 9.55 21.39
C LYS A 290 -9.88 9.47 22.89
N SER A 291 -10.26 8.37 23.56
CA SER A 291 -10.01 8.19 24.99
C SER A 291 -8.54 7.89 25.28
N PHE A 292 -8.14 8.04 26.54
CA PHE A 292 -6.79 7.71 26.99
C PHE A 292 -6.48 6.19 26.90
N PHE A 293 -7.50 5.35 26.99
CA PHE A 293 -7.34 3.90 27.00
C PHE A 293 -7.24 3.31 25.60
N TYR A 294 -6.35 2.31 25.44
CA TYR A 294 -6.15 1.60 24.19
C TYR A 294 -6.93 0.28 24.18
N PHE A 295 -7.98 0.22 23.36
CA PHE A 295 -8.82 -0.97 23.16
C PHE A 295 -8.70 -1.55 21.76
N PRO A 296 -7.72 -2.44 21.48
CA PRO A 296 -7.47 -2.91 20.12
C PRO A 296 -8.63 -3.68 19.49
N VAL A 297 -9.50 -4.28 20.28
CA VAL A 297 -10.65 -5.08 19.80
C VAL A 297 -11.69 -4.18 19.11
N ILE A 298 -11.87 -2.94 19.59
CA ILE A 298 -12.86 -2.03 19.03
C ILE A 298 -12.61 -1.72 17.56
N TYR A 299 -11.34 -1.65 17.14
CA TYR A 299 -11.00 -1.38 15.72
C TYR A 299 -11.43 -2.51 14.80
N LYS A 300 -11.35 -3.78 15.25
CA LYS A 300 -11.81 -4.93 14.46
C LYS A 300 -13.32 -4.86 14.22
N PHE A 301 -14.08 -4.60 15.26
CA PHE A 301 -15.54 -4.47 15.16
C PHE A 301 -15.95 -3.20 14.40
N ALA A 302 -15.26 -2.07 14.61
CA ALA A 302 -15.52 -0.84 13.86
C ALA A 302 -15.26 -1.01 12.35
N PHE A 303 -14.19 -1.72 11.97
CA PHE A 303 -13.93 -2.02 10.57
C PHE A 303 -14.97 -2.97 9.98
N LEU A 304 -15.37 -3.99 10.73
CA LEU A 304 -16.44 -4.88 10.30
C LEU A 304 -17.75 -4.11 10.12
N GLY A 305 -18.12 -3.27 11.09
CA GLY A 305 -19.31 -2.42 11.02
C GLY A 305 -19.28 -1.43 9.83
N ALA A 306 -18.12 -0.79 9.59
CA ALA A 306 -17.94 0.09 8.44
C ALA A 306 -18.06 -0.67 7.11
N TYR A 307 -17.47 -1.86 7.01
CA TYR A 307 -17.61 -2.72 5.83
C TYR A 307 -19.09 -3.08 5.57
N ILE A 308 -19.81 -3.48 6.61
CA ILE A 308 -21.25 -3.81 6.53
C ILE A 308 -22.06 -2.59 6.06
N GLN A 309 -21.78 -1.39 6.60
CA GLN A 309 -22.42 -0.16 6.13
C GLN A 309 -22.16 0.08 4.64
N GLY A 310 -20.96 -0.21 4.15
CA GLY A 310 -20.65 -0.21 2.72
C GLY A 310 -21.53 -1.18 1.92
N CYS A 311 -21.66 -2.41 2.39
CA CYS A 311 -22.52 -3.42 1.75
C CYS A 311 -23.99 -3.01 1.74
N ILE A 312 -24.48 -2.36 2.80
CA ILE A 312 -25.83 -1.79 2.84
C ILE A 312 -26.02 -0.74 1.73
N GLY A 313 -25.01 0.08 1.47
CA GLY A 313 -25.03 1.06 0.40
C GLY A 313 -25.24 0.49 -1.00
N LYS A 314 -24.97 -0.80 -1.22
CA LYS A 314 -25.29 -1.49 -2.50
C LYS A 314 -26.82 -1.52 -2.78
N PHE A 315 -27.63 -1.45 -1.73
CA PHE A 315 -29.09 -1.56 -1.77
C PHE A 315 -29.82 -0.28 -1.36
N ASP A 316 -29.09 0.73 -0.87
CA ASP A 316 -29.62 1.98 -0.34
C ASP A 316 -28.89 3.19 -0.98
N LYS A 317 -29.59 3.88 -1.90
CA LYS A 317 -29.03 4.99 -2.66
C LYS A 317 -28.54 6.14 -1.77
N ASN A 318 -29.25 6.45 -0.68
CA ASN A 318 -28.87 7.54 0.23
C ASN A 318 -27.57 7.21 0.98
N VAL A 319 -27.44 5.96 1.45
CA VAL A 319 -26.21 5.48 2.09
C VAL A 319 -25.06 5.47 1.09
N SER A 320 -25.30 4.97 -0.13
CA SER A 320 -24.32 4.97 -1.21
C SER A 320 -23.81 6.37 -1.54
N GLN A 321 -24.72 7.34 -1.73
CA GLN A 321 -24.35 8.72 -2.03
C GLN A 321 -23.53 9.34 -0.89
N THR A 322 -23.96 9.15 0.36
CA THR A 322 -23.23 9.65 1.54
C THR A 322 -21.80 9.11 1.62
N ILE A 323 -21.60 7.81 1.30
CA ILE A 323 -20.27 7.19 1.31
C ILE A 323 -19.38 7.79 0.20
N ARG A 324 -19.92 7.95 -1.01
CA ARG A 324 -19.19 8.54 -2.15
C ARG A 324 -18.81 10.00 -1.89
N ASP A 325 -19.73 10.81 -1.41
CA ASP A 325 -19.46 12.21 -1.10
C ASP A 325 -18.32 12.38 -0.07
N ARG A 326 -18.25 11.50 0.92
CA ARG A 326 -17.17 11.50 1.91
C ARG A 326 -15.86 10.94 1.39
N TRP A 327 -15.92 10.14 0.33
CA TRP A 327 -14.73 9.56 -0.29
C TRP A 327 -14.05 10.52 -1.27
N TYR A 328 -14.84 11.22 -2.07
CA TYR A 328 -14.34 12.12 -3.12
C TYR A 328 -14.04 13.56 -2.63
N LYS A 329 -14.39 13.91 -1.39
CA LYS A 329 -13.99 15.15 -0.69
C LYS A 329 -12.71 14.93 0.11
#